data_bd39ad338faed1c319c0b6ec62494df7
#
_entry.id   bd39ad338faed1c319c0b6ec62494df7
#
_cell.length_a   1.000
_cell.length_b   1.000
_cell.length_c   1.000
_cell.angle_alpha   90.00
_cell.angle_beta   90.00
_cell.angle_gamma   90.00
#
_symmetry.space_group_name_H-M   'P 1'
#
loop_
_entity.id
_entity.type
_entity.pdbx_description
1 polymer ?
#
loop_
_entity_poly.entity_id
_entity_poly.type
_entity_poly.pdbx_seq_one_letter_code
_entity_poly.pdbx_strand_id
1 'polypeptide(L)'
;DTRYPATLLNGVALRILAEREVSRGRAAILKAYYTKLAESTGHEHPDIPEEVLQVSLNPDATNVPYLLGRLFSVLEAVQAAANPGINATIRDKYFSGASATPAAVFPVLVNLAQKHLKKLNAANRGLSIAYEKQMTELLSKLGTEYPAHLNLPQQGSFQLGYYFQTQARYQKKEEK
;
A
#
# COMPACT_ATOMS: atom_id res chain seq x y z
N ASP A 1 32.08 -8.77 10.16
CA ASP A 1 30.85 -8.07 10.60
C ASP A 1 30.15 -7.52 9.34
N THR A 2 29.51 -8.43 8.60
CA THR A 2 28.74 -8.05 7.40
C THR A 2 27.36 -7.56 7.84
N ARG A 3 27.28 -6.29 8.24
CA ARG A 3 25.99 -5.63 8.40
C ARG A 3 25.29 -5.63 7.04
N TYR A 4 24.18 -6.30 6.97
CA TYR A 4 23.32 -6.36 5.78
C TYR A 4 22.94 -4.92 5.39
N PRO A 5 23.15 -4.49 4.13
CA PRO A 5 22.87 -3.12 3.71
C PRO A 5 21.34 -2.91 3.57
N ALA A 6 20.66 -2.77 4.71
CA ALA A 6 19.21 -2.60 4.79
C ALA A 6 18.69 -1.47 3.90
N THR A 7 19.42 -0.35 3.80
CA THR A 7 19.08 0.79 2.95
C THR A 7 19.11 0.45 1.46
N LEU A 8 20.09 -0.34 1.04
CA LEU A 8 20.22 -0.74 -0.37
C LEU A 8 19.13 -1.73 -0.77
N LEU A 9 18.82 -2.68 0.11
CA LEU A 9 17.76 -3.66 -0.11
C LEU A 9 16.37 -3.04 -0.07
N ASN A 10 16.16 -2.05 0.79
CA ASN A 10 14.91 -1.29 0.81
C ASN A 10 14.74 -0.49 -0.50
N GLY A 11 15.81 0.14 -1.01
CA GLY A 11 15.82 0.79 -2.30
C GLY A 11 15.52 -0.15 -3.48
N VAL A 12 16.05 -1.36 -3.45
CA VAL A 12 15.77 -2.40 -4.45
C VAL A 12 14.32 -2.89 -4.36
N ALA A 13 13.81 -3.16 -3.14
CA ALA A 13 12.42 -3.56 -2.93
C ALA A 13 11.44 -2.48 -3.41
N LEU A 14 11.71 -1.20 -3.12
CA LEU A 14 10.93 -0.06 -3.62
C LEU A 14 10.96 0.03 -5.15
N ARG A 15 12.10 -0.22 -5.78
CA ARG A 15 12.24 -0.24 -7.23
C ARG A 15 11.44 -1.38 -7.87
N ILE A 16 11.51 -2.57 -7.29
CA ILE A 16 10.77 -3.75 -7.76
C ILE A 16 9.25 -3.50 -7.66
N LEU A 17 8.80 -2.87 -6.57
CA LEU A 17 7.39 -2.51 -6.39
C LEU A 17 6.93 -1.35 -7.30
N ALA A 18 7.86 -0.51 -7.77
CA ALA A 18 7.57 0.59 -8.68
C ALA A 18 7.26 0.12 -10.11
N GLU A 19 7.72 -1.06 -10.53
CA GLU A 19 7.44 -1.62 -11.83
C GLU A 19 5.99 -2.13 -11.94
N ARG A 20 5.34 -1.88 -13.08
CA ARG A 20 3.90 -2.14 -13.29
C ARG A 20 3.51 -3.61 -13.27
N GLU A 21 4.45 -4.53 -13.52
CA GLU A 21 4.21 -5.97 -13.51
C GLU A 21 5.04 -6.65 -12.42
N VAL A 22 4.42 -6.95 -11.30
CA VAL A 22 5.08 -7.70 -10.23
C VAL A 22 4.74 -9.17 -10.37
N SER A 23 5.68 -9.94 -10.90
CA SER A 23 5.56 -11.39 -11.03
C SER A 23 5.61 -12.11 -9.67
N ARG A 24 5.15 -13.40 -9.64
CA ARG A 24 5.25 -14.26 -8.44
C ARG A 24 6.69 -14.35 -7.89
N GLY A 25 7.71 -14.26 -8.76
CA GLY A 25 9.12 -14.24 -8.37
C GLY A 25 9.51 -13.01 -7.53
N ARG A 26 8.89 -11.86 -7.77
CA ARG A 26 9.17 -10.61 -7.01
C ARG A 26 8.55 -10.63 -5.62
N ALA A 27 7.37 -11.24 -5.47
CA ALA A 27 6.78 -11.49 -4.15
C ALA A 27 7.68 -12.43 -3.31
N ALA A 28 8.28 -13.44 -3.93
CA ALA A 28 9.25 -14.33 -3.28
C ALA A 28 10.52 -13.59 -2.83
N ILE A 29 11.03 -12.64 -3.63
CA ILE A 29 12.19 -11.81 -3.27
C ILE A 29 11.86 -10.91 -2.07
N LEU A 30 10.68 -10.29 -2.05
CA LEU A 30 10.23 -9.49 -0.91
C LEU A 30 10.11 -10.34 0.36
N LYS A 31 9.53 -11.53 0.25
CA LYS A 31 9.46 -12.48 1.37
C LYS A 31 10.86 -12.84 1.88
N ALA A 32 11.80 -13.17 1.00
CA ALA A 32 13.18 -13.46 1.37
C ALA A 32 13.87 -12.26 2.03
N TYR A 33 13.62 -11.04 1.54
CA TYR A 33 14.13 -9.81 2.14
C TYR A 33 13.66 -9.63 3.57
N TYR A 34 12.35 -9.80 3.83
CA TYR A 34 11.81 -9.67 5.18
C TYR A 34 12.31 -10.76 6.13
N THR A 35 12.45 -12.00 5.65
CA THR A 35 13.03 -13.09 6.42
C THR A 35 14.48 -12.74 6.84
N LYS A 36 15.28 -12.23 5.91
CA LYS A 36 16.67 -11.82 6.20
C LYS A 36 16.77 -10.59 7.10
N LEU A 37 15.88 -9.64 6.96
CA LEU A 37 15.81 -8.49 7.85
C LEU A 37 15.51 -8.93 9.30
N ALA A 38 14.58 -9.87 9.45
CA ALA A 38 14.24 -10.49 10.73
C ALA A 38 15.45 -11.18 11.38
N GLU A 39 16.17 -12.00 10.62
CA GLU A 39 17.40 -12.67 11.08
C GLU A 39 18.50 -11.66 11.48
N SER A 40 18.62 -10.53 10.79
CA SER A 40 19.68 -9.54 11.02
C SER A 40 19.47 -8.66 12.24
N THR A 41 18.24 -8.52 12.71
CA THR A 41 17.89 -7.66 13.85
C THR A 41 18.04 -8.34 15.20
N GLY A 42 18.37 -9.64 15.24
CA GLY A 42 18.64 -10.39 16.48
C GLY A 42 17.45 -10.51 17.44
N HIS A 43 16.27 -10.14 16.98
CA HIS A 43 15.04 -10.37 17.71
C HIS A 43 14.60 -11.81 17.41
N GLU A 44 14.36 -12.59 18.47
CA GLU A 44 13.65 -13.87 18.35
C GLU A 44 12.36 -13.59 17.58
N HIS A 45 12.32 -14.04 16.32
CA HIS A 45 11.24 -13.85 15.37
C HIS A 45 10.53 -12.48 15.54
N PRO A 46 10.96 -11.42 14.83
CA PRO A 46 10.04 -10.30 14.70
C PRO A 46 8.76 -10.93 14.20
N ASP A 47 7.64 -10.63 14.84
CA ASP A 47 6.32 -11.04 14.35
C ASP A 47 6.25 -10.62 12.89
N ILE A 48 6.61 -11.55 12.00
CA ILE A 48 6.40 -11.32 10.57
C ILE A 48 4.88 -11.24 10.47
N PRO A 49 4.32 -10.08 10.17
CA PRO A 49 2.87 -9.96 10.10
C PRO A 49 2.34 -11.09 9.23
N GLU A 50 1.30 -11.77 9.67
CA GLU A 50 0.72 -12.91 8.95
C GLU A 50 0.44 -12.55 7.48
N GLU A 51 0.18 -11.27 7.22
CA GLU A 51 0.00 -10.71 5.89
C GLU A 51 1.22 -10.83 4.98
N VAL A 52 2.44 -10.86 5.55
CA VAL A 52 3.70 -11.09 4.80
C VAL A 52 3.81 -12.52 4.32
N LEU A 53 3.19 -13.45 5.04
CA LEU A 53 3.16 -14.88 4.70
C LEU A 53 2.10 -15.20 3.64
N GLN A 54 1.15 -14.31 3.43
CA GLN A 54 0.06 -14.51 2.47
C GLN A 54 0.51 -14.16 1.05
N VAL A 55 0.02 -14.92 0.08
CA VAL A 55 0.32 -14.73 -1.36
C VAL A 55 -0.74 -13.83 -2.04
N SER A 56 -1.80 -13.45 -1.32
CA SER A 56 -2.95 -12.71 -1.84
C SER A 56 -3.44 -11.66 -0.84
N LEU A 57 -4.34 -10.80 -1.30
CA LEU A 57 -4.98 -9.78 -0.48
C LEU A 57 -5.72 -10.43 0.70
N ASN A 58 -5.38 -10.02 1.93
CA ASN A 58 -6.13 -10.36 3.13
C ASN A 58 -7.22 -9.30 3.38
N PRO A 59 -8.51 -9.62 3.16
CA PRO A 59 -9.60 -8.68 3.44
C PRO A 59 -9.79 -8.42 4.93
N ASP A 60 -9.47 -9.39 5.79
CA ASP A 60 -9.71 -9.37 7.23
C ASP A 60 -8.51 -8.87 8.04
N ALA A 61 -7.44 -8.46 7.37
CA ALA A 61 -6.26 -7.89 8.01
C ALA A 61 -6.62 -6.74 8.96
N THR A 62 -5.99 -6.74 10.13
CA THR A 62 -6.11 -5.69 11.16
C THR A 62 -4.82 -4.90 11.36
N ASN A 63 -3.72 -5.32 10.72
CA ASN A 63 -2.43 -4.66 10.79
C ASN A 63 -2.51 -3.26 10.18
N VAL A 64 -2.34 -2.23 11.01
CA VAL A 64 -2.50 -0.82 10.61
C VAL A 64 -1.58 -0.42 9.44
N PRO A 65 -0.28 -0.70 9.43
CA PRO A 65 0.59 -0.42 8.29
C PRO A 65 0.10 -1.07 6.98
N TYR A 66 -0.34 -2.31 7.03
CA TYR A 66 -0.88 -3.02 5.87
C TYR A 66 -2.18 -2.36 5.35
N LEU A 67 -3.10 -2.01 6.25
CA LEU A 67 -4.34 -1.30 5.92
C LEU A 67 -4.06 0.08 5.30
N LEU A 68 -3.04 0.80 5.80
CA LEU A 68 -2.60 2.07 5.22
C LEU A 68 -2.10 1.89 3.79
N GLY A 69 -1.33 0.84 3.52
CA GLY A 69 -0.91 0.49 2.17
C GLY A 69 -2.09 0.20 1.24
N ARG A 70 -3.07 -0.58 1.71
CA ARG A 70 -4.32 -0.83 0.98
C ARG A 70 -5.08 0.46 0.68
N LEU A 71 -5.24 1.31 1.70
CA LEU A 71 -5.90 2.61 1.54
C LEU A 71 -5.18 3.46 0.49
N PHE A 72 -3.86 3.55 0.55
CA PHE A 72 -3.07 4.30 -0.43
C PHE A 72 -3.34 3.83 -1.88
N SER A 73 -3.39 2.52 -2.11
CA SER A 73 -3.73 1.96 -3.43
C SER A 73 -5.14 2.37 -3.91
N VAL A 74 -6.12 2.40 -3.00
CA VAL A 74 -7.48 2.85 -3.35
C VAL A 74 -7.49 4.35 -3.68
N LEU A 75 -6.79 5.18 -2.91
CA LEU A 75 -6.69 6.64 -3.16
C LEU A 75 -6.04 6.93 -4.52
N GLU A 76 -4.99 6.19 -4.88
CA GLU A 76 -4.36 6.26 -6.20
C GLU A 76 -5.35 5.87 -7.31
N ALA A 77 -6.12 4.80 -7.12
CA ALA A 77 -7.11 4.35 -8.08
C ALA A 77 -8.22 5.38 -8.31
N VAL A 78 -8.68 6.03 -7.24
CA VAL A 78 -9.65 7.13 -7.30
C VAL A 78 -9.10 8.30 -8.12
N GLN A 79 -7.84 8.70 -7.88
CA GLN A 79 -7.21 9.76 -8.65
C GLN A 79 -7.12 9.41 -10.13
N ALA A 80 -6.64 8.21 -10.45
CA ALA A 80 -6.49 7.75 -11.84
C ALA A 80 -7.84 7.67 -12.57
N ALA A 81 -8.89 7.19 -11.89
CA ALA A 81 -10.23 7.11 -12.47
C ALA A 81 -10.85 8.49 -12.69
N ALA A 82 -10.64 9.44 -11.79
CA ALA A 82 -11.16 10.79 -11.91
C ALA A 82 -10.39 11.67 -12.92
N ASN A 83 -9.13 11.32 -13.20
CA ASN A 83 -8.25 12.10 -14.07
C ASN A 83 -7.47 11.16 -15.02
N PRO A 84 -8.11 10.61 -16.04
CA PRO A 84 -7.44 9.81 -17.06
C PRO A 84 -6.30 10.61 -17.70
N GLY A 85 -5.12 10.00 -17.84
CA GLY A 85 -3.96 10.63 -18.46
C GLY A 85 -3.17 11.59 -17.57
N ILE A 86 -3.39 11.56 -16.24
CA ILE A 86 -2.58 12.35 -15.32
C ILE A 86 -1.12 11.92 -15.35
N ASN A 87 -0.20 12.89 -15.50
CA ASN A 87 1.25 12.64 -15.60
C ASN A 87 1.94 12.50 -14.23
N ALA A 88 1.35 13.05 -13.15
CA ALA A 88 1.92 13.05 -11.82
C ALA A 88 0.91 12.45 -10.83
N THR A 89 1.15 11.22 -10.41
CA THR A 89 0.27 10.50 -9.51
C THR A 89 0.55 10.84 -8.04
N ILE A 90 -0.40 10.53 -7.15
CA ILE A 90 -0.12 10.62 -5.70
C ILE A 90 1.00 9.67 -5.31
N ARG A 91 1.18 8.55 -6.01
CA ARG A 91 2.27 7.62 -5.80
C ARG A 91 3.63 8.29 -6.00
N ASP A 92 3.82 9.02 -7.09
CA ASP A 92 5.09 9.68 -7.40
C ASP A 92 5.48 10.71 -6.34
N LYS A 93 4.48 11.38 -5.75
CA LYS A 93 4.70 12.49 -4.82
C LYS A 93 4.68 12.09 -3.35
N TYR A 94 3.84 11.13 -2.97
CA TYR A 94 3.50 10.91 -1.57
C TYR A 94 3.82 9.52 -1.05
N PHE A 95 4.21 8.55 -1.89
CA PHE A 95 4.40 7.16 -1.46
C PHE A 95 5.43 7.03 -0.35
N SER A 96 6.59 7.67 -0.50
CA SER A 96 7.65 7.64 0.53
C SER A 96 7.18 8.27 1.83
N GLY A 97 6.55 9.45 1.78
CA GLY A 97 5.99 10.10 2.97
C GLY A 97 4.86 9.29 3.61
N ALA A 98 3.96 8.72 2.82
CA ALA A 98 2.85 7.90 3.32
C ALA A 98 3.33 6.63 4.02
N SER A 99 4.43 6.02 3.53
CA SER A 99 5.05 4.85 4.16
C SER A 99 5.90 5.16 5.38
N ALA A 100 6.43 6.38 5.51
CA ALA A 100 7.30 6.77 6.63
C ALA A 100 6.57 7.53 7.74
N THR A 101 5.72 8.49 7.37
CA THR A 101 5.03 9.43 8.26
C THR A 101 3.53 9.54 7.93
N PRO A 102 2.73 8.48 8.14
CA PRO A 102 1.33 8.44 7.73
C PRO A 102 0.49 9.60 8.25
N ALA A 103 0.67 9.99 9.51
CA ALA A 103 -0.10 11.08 10.13
C ALA A 103 0.02 12.42 9.39
N ALA A 104 1.18 12.68 8.77
CA ALA A 104 1.38 13.91 8.00
C ALA A 104 0.74 13.85 6.61
N VAL A 105 0.59 12.67 6.03
CA VAL A 105 0.25 12.52 4.60
C VAL A 105 -1.21 12.10 4.40
N PHE A 106 -1.72 11.12 5.15
CA PHE A 106 -3.05 10.57 4.90
C PHE A 106 -4.20 11.55 5.02
N PRO A 107 -4.24 12.50 5.98
CA PRO A 107 -5.31 13.49 6.04
C PRO A 107 -5.42 14.31 4.74
N VAL A 108 -4.28 14.69 4.15
CA VAL A 108 -4.22 15.42 2.89
C VAL A 108 -4.73 14.55 1.73
N LEU A 109 -4.28 13.30 1.65
CA LEU A 109 -4.67 12.38 0.59
C LEU A 109 -6.16 12.01 0.64
N VAL A 110 -6.71 11.75 1.82
CA VAL A 110 -8.13 11.45 2.00
C VAL A 110 -8.99 12.64 1.57
N ASN A 111 -8.61 13.87 1.96
CA ASN A 111 -9.32 15.09 1.53
C ASN A 111 -9.24 15.27 0.00
N LEU A 112 -8.08 15.01 -0.60
CA LEU A 112 -7.91 15.07 -2.06
C LEU A 112 -8.78 14.03 -2.77
N ALA A 113 -8.84 12.81 -2.25
CA ALA A 113 -9.66 11.74 -2.80
C ALA A 113 -11.17 12.08 -2.76
N GLN A 114 -11.65 12.78 -1.74
CA GLN A 114 -13.05 13.24 -1.70
C GLN A 114 -13.37 14.19 -2.87
N LYS A 115 -12.44 15.05 -3.26
CA LYS A 115 -12.59 15.91 -4.44
C LYS A 115 -12.62 15.09 -5.74
N HIS A 116 -11.74 14.08 -5.83
CA HIS A 116 -11.72 13.17 -6.98
C HIS A 116 -12.98 12.32 -7.08
N LEU A 117 -13.52 11.83 -5.95
CA LEU A 117 -14.79 11.09 -5.92
C LEU A 117 -15.95 11.94 -6.40
N LYS A 118 -16.04 13.21 -6.00
CA LYS A 118 -17.06 14.14 -6.51
C LYS A 118 -17.00 14.29 -8.05
N LYS A 119 -15.77 14.45 -8.57
CA LYS A 119 -15.56 14.52 -10.03
C LYS A 119 -15.91 13.20 -10.71
N LEU A 120 -15.49 12.06 -10.15
CA LEU A 120 -15.77 10.73 -10.67
C LEU A 120 -17.28 10.43 -10.63
N ASN A 121 -18.01 10.86 -9.60
CA ASN A 121 -19.44 10.66 -9.47
C ASN A 121 -20.23 11.29 -10.62
N ALA A 122 -19.78 12.44 -11.11
CA ALA A 122 -20.38 13.08 -12.26
C ALA A 122 -20.13 12.32 -13.58
N ALA A 123 -18.98 11.63 -13.71
CA ALA A 123 -18.60 10.90 -14.92
C ALA A 123 -19.03 9.42 -14.87
N ASN A 124 -18.91 8.77 -13.71
CA ASN A 124 -19.21 7.36 -13.47
C ASN A 124 -19.64 7.13 -12.03
N ARG A 125 -20.93 7.28 -11.75
CA ARG A 125 -21.51 7.15 -10.43
C ARG A 125 -21.28 5.76 -9.80
N GLY A 126 -21.41 4.68 -10.57
CA GLY A 126 -21.24 3.32 -10.06
C GLY A 126 -19.83 3.07 -9.56
N LEU A 127 -18.82 3.52 -10.30
CA LEU A 127 -17.43 3.41 -9.94
C LEU A 127 -17.08 4.28 -8.72
N SER A 128 -17.66 5.49 -8.64
CA SER A 128 -17.48 6.38 -7.47
C SER A 128 -17.99 5.71 -6.18
N ILE A 129 -19.20 5.14 -6.21
CA ILE A 129 -19.81 4.44 -5.07
C ILE A 129 -18.94 3.23 -4.66
N ALA A 130 -18.42 2.47 -5.62
CA ALA A 130 -17.57 1.32 -5.34
C ALA A 130 -16.26 1.72 -4.62
N TYR A 131 -15.61 2.79 -5.05
CA TYR A 131 -14.42 3.29 -4.38
C TYR A 131 -14.72 3.92 -3.01
N GLU A 132 -15.80 4.65 -2.90
CA GLU A 132 -16.25 5.22 -1.62
C GLU A 132 -16.49 4.13 -0.58
N LYS A 133 -17.16 3.03 -0.96
CA LYS A 133 -17.35 1.86 -0.09
C LYS A 133 -16.01 1.25 0.36
N GLN A 134 -15.07 1.07 -0.55
CA GLN A 134 -13.74 0.53 -0.21
C GLN A 134 -12.97 1.47 0.73
N MET A 135 -13.02 2.77 0.49
CA MET A 135 -12.38 3.75 1.37
C MET A 135 -13.00 3.74 2.77
N THR A 136 -14.33 3.73 2.85
CA THR A 136 -15.05 3.71 4.13
C THR A 136 -14.74 2.45 4.92
N GLU A 137 -14.71 1.28 4.28
CA GLU A 137 -14.33 0.03 4.91
C GLU A 137 -12.92 0.09 5.52
N LEU A 138 -11.94 0.56 4.75
CA LEU A 138 -10.56 0.66 5.22
C LEU A 138 -10.40 1.71 6.33
N LEU A 139 -11.04 2.86 6.20
CA LEU A 139 -11.00 3.90 7.22
C LEU A 139 -11.66 3.46 8.52
N SER A 140 -12.75 2.69 8.46
CA SER A 140 -13.39 2.14 9.66
C SER A 140 -12.49 1.14 10.42
N LYS A 141 -11.65 0.37 9.71
CA LYS A 141 -10.68 -0.54 10.31
C LYS A 141 -9.44 0.18 10.87
N LEU A 142 -9.04 1.29 10.27
CA LEU A 142 -7.90 2.10 10.71
C LEU A 142 -8.17 2.91 11.97
N GLY A 143 -9.44 3.22 12.26
CA GLY A 143 -9.81 4.10 13.37
C GLY A 143 -9.56 5.58 13.07
N THR A 144 -9.44 6.38 14.13
CA THR A 144 -9.37 7.85 14.04
C THR A 144 -7.96 8.42 13.96
N GLU A 145 -6.95 7.65 14.33
CA GLU A 145 -5.57 8.14 14.43
C GLU A 145 -4.63 7.39 13.50
N TYR A 146 -3.80 8.16 12.79
CA TYR A 146 -2.73 7.61 11.98
C TYR A 146 -1.42 7.57 12.78
N PRO A 147 -0.59 6.52 12.66
CA PRO A 147 0.74 6.49 13.25
C PRO A 147 1.59 7.67 12.80
N ALA A 148 2.30 8.32 13.75
CA ALA A 148 3.21 9.42 13.42
C ALA A 148 4.35 8.94 12.53
N HIS A 149 4.89 7.74 12.82
CA HIS A 149 5.99 7.13 12.09
C HIS A 149 5.77 5.63 11.95
N LEU A 150 6.24 5.07 10.83
CA LEU A 150 6.37 3.62 10.63
C LEU A 150 7.86 3.24 10.65
N ASN A 151 8.21 2.23 11.45
CA ASN A 151 9.54 1.63 11.39
C ASN A 151 9.72 0.79 10.11
N LEU A 152 10.92 0.30 9.84
CA LEU A 152 11.24 -0.39 8.60
C LEU A 152 10.38 -1.65 8.33
N PRO A 153 10.15 -2.55 9.31
CA PRO A 153 9.20 -3.66 9.14
C PRO A 153 7.77 -3.20 8.84
N GLN A 154 7.30 -2.15 9.50
CA GLN A 154 5.98 -1.58 9.27
C GLN A 154 5.84 -0.96 7.87
N GLN A 155 6.88 -0.28 7.38
CA GLN A 155 6.93 0.23 6.00
C GLN A 155 6.84 -0.91 5.00
N GLY A 156 7.43 -2.06 5.31
CA GLY A 156 7.27 -3.26 4.52
C GLY A 156 5.85 -3.80 4.49
N SER A 157 5.19 -3.85 5.63
CA SER A 157 3.76 -4.23 5.69
C SER A 157 2.90 -3.26 4.88
N PHE A 158 3.19 -1.96 4.93
CA PHE A 158 2.55 -0.95 4.10
C PHE A 158 2.71 -1.26 2.59
N GLN A 159 3.93 -1.57 2.16
CA GLN A 159 4.21 -1.90 0.76
C GLN A 159 3.44 -3.15 0.29
N LEU A 160 3.35 -4.18 1.15
CA LEU A 160 2.59 -5.39 0.85
C LEU A 160 1.09 -5.09 0.72
N GLY A 161 0.53 -4.32 1.64
CA GLY A 161 -0.87 -3.91 1.57
C GLY A 161 -1.18 -3.14 0.28
N TYR A 162 -0.32 -2.21 -0.10
CA TYR A 162 -0.42 -1.48 -1.36
C TYR A 162 -0.37 -2.43 -2.57
N TYR A 163 0.61 -3.33 -2.58
CA TYR A 163 0.82 -4.27 -3.66
C TYR A 163 -0.39 -5.20 -3.86
N PHE A 164 -0.84 -5.88 -2.81
CA PHE A 164 -1.94 -6.83 -2.92
C PHE A 164 -3.28 -6.16 -3.26
N GLN A 165 -3.53 -4.97 -2.73
CA GLN A 165 -4.72 -4.20 -3.10
C GLN A 165 -4.70 -3.78 -4.58
N THR A 166 -3.53 -3.43 -5.09
CA THR A 166 -3.32 -3.09 -6.50
C THR A 166 -3.53 -4.31 -7.39
N GLN A 167 -2.94 -5.46 -7.04
CA GLN A 167 -3.10 -6.73 -7.75
C GLN A 167 -4.57 -7.16 -7.83
N ALA A 168 -5.29 -7.15 -6.72
CA ALA A 168 -6.70 -7.54 -6.67
C ALA A 168 -7.59 -6.68 -7.58
N ARG A 169 -7.21 -5.42 -7.82
CA ARG A 169 -7.90 -4.53 -8.75
C ARG A 169 -7.71 -4.95 -10.21
N TYR A 170 -6.52 -5.45 -10.58
CA TYR A 170 -6.23 -5.89 -11.95
C TYR A 170 -6.86 -7.26 -12.24
N GLN A 171 -6.83 -8.20 -11.30
CA GLN A 171 -7.44 -9.52 -11.46
C GLN A 171 -8.95 -9.43 -11.74
N LYS A 172 -9.68 -8.56 -11.06
CA LYS A 172 -11.12 -8.30 -11.34
C LYS A 172 -11.41 -7.71 -12.71
N LYS A 173 -10.42 -7.19 -13.42
CA LYS A 173 -10.60 -6.68 -14.80
C LYS A 173 -10.44 -7.77 -15.85
N GLU A 174 -9.69 -8.83 -15.56
CA GLU A 174 -9.46 -9.94 -16.49
C GLU A 174 -10.62 -10.94 -16.49
N GLU A 175 -11.42 -11.00 -15.42
CA GLU A 175 -12.60 -11.87 -15.31
C GLU A 175 -13.90 -11.30 -15.92
N LYS A 176 -13.86 -10.12 -16.53
CA LYS A 176 -15.00 -9.46 -17.21
C LYS A 176 -14.76 -9.30 -18.69
#